data_a716952c84000037067b02875e93fa65
#
_entry.id   a716952c84000037067b02875e93fa65
#
_cell.length_a   1.000
_cell.length_b   1.000
_cell.length_c   1.000
_cell.angle_alpha   90.00
_cell.angle_beta   90.00
_cell.angle_gamma   90.00
#
_symmetry.space_group_name_H-M   'P 1'
#
loop_
_entity.id
_entity.type
_entity.pdbx_description
1 polymer ?
#
loop_
_entity_poly.entity_id
_entity_poly.type
_entity_poly.pdbx_seq_one_letter_code
_entity_poly.pdbx_strand_id
1 'polypeptide(L)'
;MKNTDMNIKITNNFKKEYLDEFVYNNPNTSIFQTTDMVEVYRRNKGCRPLIFVAINEETGEILASMLVKILEEKTGFLSSFSRHSTIRGGPIFANDINGIIAVSKLLRYYNEIIKKNVIYSRIYPLNDTPQVIPCFKENGYEYSGWKNFLLDLNRPLDDIWRGLKKSRRYGINKAKRKGVIIEEVEDKEYLPIFYNLLKETYKKRNNPLEDISNFEATFDILVPKNRAKFFMAKYNEKYVSALLILLFKDNIYMWYLGSSQNKKDLSACPNDLLVWHAIEHGIQNGYRVFDFGGGGVPEDTSGWVEFKKQFGGKLVNYGRYTKIHQPKKWWIVKNAFKIYRKIFL
;
A
#
# COMPACT_ATOMS: atom_id res chain seq x y z
N MET A 1 36.62 -19.20 11.26
CA MET A 1 35.62 -19.40 10.23
C MET A 1 35.99 -18.47 9.07
N LYS A 2 36.37 -19.02 7.90
CA LYS A 2 36.68 -18.21 6.71
C LYS A 2 35.39 -17.47 6.29
N ASN A 3 35.41 -16.13 6.40
CA ASN A 3 34.47 -15.29 5.70
C ASN A 3 34.73 -15.51 4.20
N THR A 4 34.06 -16.47 3.58
CA THR A 4 33.93 -16.50 2.13
C THR A 4 33.04 -15.33 1.80
N ASP A 5 33.66 -14.22 1.35
CA ASP A 5 32.92 -13.08 0.83
C ASP A 5 32.08 -13.56 -0.34
N MET A 6 30.79 -13.84 -0.03
CA MET A 6 29.83 -14.26 -1.03
C MET A 6 29.71 -13.17 -2.09
N ASN A 7 29.92 -13.54 -3.33
CA ASN A 7 29.85 -12.61 -4.45
C ASN A 7 28.37 -12.35 -4.78
N ILE A 8 27.84 -11.19 -4.35
CA ILE A 8 26.46 -10.77 -4.55
C ILE A 8 26.40 -9.75 -5.67
N LYS A 9 25.70 -10.11 -6.74
CA LYS A 9 25.42 -9.21 -7.88
C LYS A 9 24.03 -8.62 -7.79
N ILE A 10 23.93 -7.30 -8.02
CA ILE A 10 22.64 -6.62 -8.15
C ILE A 10 22.30 -6.52 -9.63
N THR A 11 21.09 -6.95 -9.99
CA THR A 11 20.64 -6.96 -11.38
C THR A 11 19.16 -6.58 -11.49
N ASN A 12 18.76 -6.09 -12.65
CA ASN A 12 17.38 -5.95 -13.10
C ASN A 12 17.05 -6.93 -14.23
N ASN A 13 18.02 -7.76 -14.63
CA ASN A 13 17.85 -8.84 -15.61
C ASN A 13 17.74 -10.17 -14.87
N PHE A 14 16.53 -10.72 -14.79
CA PHE A 14 16.20 -11.96 -14.10
C PHE A 14 15.03 -12.65 -14.82
N LYS A 15 14.89 -13.94 -14.63
CA LYS A 15 13.70 -14.66 -15.09
C LYS A 15 12.53 -14.38 -14.14
N LYS A 16 11.41 -13.97 -14.72
CA LYS A 16 10.21 -13.59 -13.97
C LYS A 16 9.75 -14.71 -13.05
N GLU A 17 9.78 -15.93 -13.52
CA GLU A 17 9.32 -17.15 -12.82
C GLU A 17 10.10 -17.35 -11.50
N TYR A 18 11.42 -17.17 -11.52
CA TYR A 18 12.26 -17.32 -10.32
C TYR A 18 11.99 -16.23 -9.28
N LEU A 19 11.75 -15.02 -9.75
CA LEU A 19 11.38 -13.94 -8.84
C LEU A 19 9.98 -14.15 -8.25
N ASP A 20 9.00 -14.57 -9.06
CA ASP A 20 7.64 -14.85 -8.59
C ASP A 20 7.65 -16.00 -7.57
N GLU A 21 8.46 -17.04 -7.78
CA GLU A 21 8.65 -18.12 -6.82
C GLU A 21 9.30 -17.64 -5.53
N PHE A 22 10.39 -16.85 -5.60
CA PHE A 22 11.05 -16.26 -4.44
C PHE A 22 10.09 -15.37 -3.64
N VAL A 23 9.32 -14.50 -4.33
CA VAL A 23 8.32 -13.64 -3.70
C VAL A 23 7.23 -14.46 -3.05
N TYR A 24 6.71 -15.49 -3.74
CA TYR A 24 5.62 -16.32 -3.23
C TYR A 24 6.03 -17.13 -2.00
N ASN A 25 7.23 -17.73 -2.01
CA ASN A 25 7.71 -18.57 -0.91
C ASN A 25 8.22 -17.79 0.28
N ASN A 26 8.51 -16.49 0.13
CA ASN A 26 9.03 -15.67 1.23
C ASN A 26 7.93 -15.37 2.28
N PRO A 27 8.16 -15.59 3.57
CA PRO A 27 7.17 -15.34 4.62
C PRO A 27 6.86 -13.85 4.82
N ASN A 28 7.82 -12.96 4.54
CA ASN A 28 7.72 -11.52 4.76
C ASN A 28 7.23 -10.76 3.52
N THR A 29 6.60 -11.43 2.59
CA THR A 29 6.15 -10.85 1.33
C THR A 29 4.77 -10.20 1.42
N SER A 30 4.48 -9.37 0.42
CA SER A 30 3.17 -8.81 0.18
C SER A 30 2.89 -8.70 -1.32
N ILE A 31 1.67 -8.43 -1.70
CA ILE A 31 1.30 -8.22 -3.11
C ILE A 31 2.13 -7.10 -3.77
N PHE A 32 2.55 -6.10 -2.99
CA PHE A 32 3.30 -4.94 -3.50
C PHE A 32 4.72 -5.25 -3.97
N GLN A 33 5.20 -6.49 -3.82
CA GLN A 33 6.52 -6.95 -4.26
C GLN A 33 6.46 -7.93 -5.41
N THR A 34 5.26 -8.22 -5.92
CA THR A 34 5.03 -9.16 -7.02
C THR A 34 5.32 -8.52 -8.38
N THR A 35 5.64 -9.36 -9.37
CA THR A 35 5.82 -8.90 -10.76
C THR A 35 4.52 -8.39 -11.37
N ASP A 36 3.36 -8.85 -10.90
CA ASP A 36 2.06 -8.30 -11.30
C ASP A 36 1.92 -6.83 -10.88
N MET A 37 2.39 -6.45 -9.68
CA MET A 37 2.41 -5.06 -9.27
C MET A 37 3.41 -4.21 -10.07
N VAL A 38 4.51 -4.79 -10.56
CA VAL A 38 5.39 -4.10 -11.53
C VAL A 38 4.59 -3.70 -12.77
N GLU A 39 3.77 -4.62 -13.28
CA GLU A 39 2.98 -4.36 -14.48
C GLU A 39 1.85 -3.35 -14.22
N VAL A 40 1.17 -3.43 -13.07
CA VAL A 40 0.22 -2.40 -12.65
C VAL A 40 0.87 -1.01 -12.61
N TYR A 41 2.04 -0.89 -11.99
CA TYR A 41 2.75 0.38 -11.89
C TYR A 41 3.29 0.87 -13.24
N ARG A 42 3.63 -0.03 -14.17
CA ARG A 42 4.08 0.33 -15.53
C ARG A 42 2.97 0.98 -16.35
N ARG A 43 1.72 0.51 -16.18
CA ARG A 43 0.54 1.07 -16.88
C ARG A 43 -0.04 2.31 -16.18
N ASN A 44 0.38 2.60 -14.95
CA ASN A 44 -0.09 3.76 -14.20
C ASN A 44 0.61 5.04 -14.67
N LYS A 45 -0.13 6.01 -15.18
CA LYS A 45 0.39 7.31 -15.60
C LYS A 45 1.04 8.06 -14.45
N GLY A 46 2.21 8.66 -14.70
CA GLY A 46 2.98 9.35 -13.65
C GLY A 46 3.73 8.41 -12.69
N CYS A 47 3.78 7.11 -13.02
CA CYS A 47 4.50 6.12 -12.25
C CYS A 47 5.55 5.39 -13.11
N ARG A 48 6.73 5.13 -12.53
CA ARG A 48 7.77 4.30 -13.12
C ARG A 48 8.25 3.28 -12.10
N PRO A 49 7.95 1.99 -12.31
CA PRO A 49 8.49 0.93 -11.46
C PRO A 49 9.95 0.66 -11.79
N LEU A 50 10.73 0.36 -10.76
CA LEU A 50 12.05 -0.26 -10.86
C LEU A 50 12.05 -1.49 -9.96
N ILE A 51 12.63 -2.56 -10.44
CA ILE A 51 12.83 -3.76 -9.65
C ILE A 51 14.30 -4.13 -9.66
N PHE A 52 14.82 -4.46 -8.49
CA PHE A 52 16.20 -4.88 -8.27
C PHE A 52 16.21 -6.21 -7.57
N VAL A 53 17.10 -7.08 -8.01
CA VAL A 53 17.30 -8.41 -7.45
C VAL A 53 18.77 -8.55 -7.09
N ALA A 54 19.04 -9.03 -5.88
CA ALA A 54 20.36 -9.43 -5.44
C ALA A 54 20.48 -10.96 -5.57
N ILE A 55 21.44 -11.42 -6.34
CA ILE A 55 21.69 -12.85 -6.58
C ILE A 55 23.07 -13.24 -6.08
N ASN A 56 23.18 -14.49 -5.64
CA ASN A 56 24.46 -15.15 -5.49
C ASN A 56 25.04 -15.42 -6.90
N GLU A 57 26.21 -14.87 -7.20
CA GLU A 57 26.81 -15.00 -8.55
C GLU A 57 27.23 -16.43 -8.91
N GLU A 58 27.53 -17.24 -7.90
CA GLU A 58 27.97 -18.62 -8.09
C GLU A 58 26.79 -19.58 -8.34
N THR A 59 25.69 -19.42 -7.56
CA THR A 59 24.55 -20.33 -7.63
C THR A 59 23.40 -19.79 -8.47
N GLY A 60 23.34 -18.48 -8.71
CA GLY A 60 22.20 -17.82 -9.36
C GLY A 60 20.99 -17.63 -8.43
N GLU A 61 21.08 -18.03 -7.17
CA GLU A 61 20.00 -17.94 -6.20
C GLU A 61 19.66 -16.48 -5.85
N ILE A 62 18.36 -16.17 -5.75
CA ILE A 62 17.89 -14.86 -5.32
C ILE A 62 18.00 -14.75 -3.80
N LEU A 63 18.77 -13.78 -3.33
CA LEU A 63 18.98 -13.49 -1.92
C LEU A 63 18.11 -12.35 -1.39
N ALA A 64 17.81 -11.37 -2.24
CA ALA A 64 16.88 -10.28 -1.91
C ALA A 64 16.28 -9.67 -3.18
N SER A 65 15.10 -9.07 -3.03
CA SER A 65 14.51 -8.25 -4.08
C SER A 65 13.81 -7.01 -3.52
N MET A 66 13.67 -5.98 -4.36
CA MET A 66 13.03 -4.73 -3.98
C MET A 66 12.30 -4.10 -5.15
N LEU A 67 10.99 -3.95 -5.05
CA LEU A 67 10.18 -3.19 -5.99
C LEU A 67 10.05 -1.74 -5.53
N VAL A 68 10.50 -0.83 -6.37
CA VAL A 68 10.47 0.61 -6.17
C VAL A 68 9.45 1.23 -7.10
N LYS A 69 8.55 2.02 -6.56
CA LYS A 69 7.61 2.84 -7.30
C LYS A 69 8.09 4.28 -7.29
N ILE A 70 8.47 4.83 -8.45
CA ILE A 70 8.79 6.24 -8.62
C ILE A 70 7.51 6.95 -9.03
N LEU A 71 7.16 8.00 -8.29
CA LEU A 71 5.99 8.84 -8.53
C LEU A 71 6.42 10.22 -9.00
N GLU A 72 5.70 10.74 -9.99
CA GLU A 72 5.86 12.08 -10.54
C GLU A 72 4.50 12.79 -10.55
N GLU A 73 4.23 13.56 -9.49
CA GLU A 73 2.93 14.19 -9.27
C GLU A 73 2.68 15.42 -10.15
N LYS A 74 3.74 16.01 -10.72
CA LYS A 74 3.69 17.20 -11.58
C LYS A 74 4.37 16.90 -12.91
N THR A 75 3.96 17.63 -13.96
CA THR A 75 4.53 17.52 -15.30
C THR A 75 5.44 18.71 -15.62
N GLY A 76 6.24 18.61 -16.68
CA GLY A 76 7.11 19.68 -17.15
C GLY A 76 8.22 20.03 -16.14
N PHE A 77 8.59 21.31 -16.05
CA PHE A 77 9.68 21.78 -15.17
C PHE A 77 9.46 21.44 -13.69
N LEU A 78 8.20 21.45 -13.22
CA LEU A 78 7.85 21.16 -11.83
C LEU A 78 7.99 19.68 -11.49
N SER A 79 8.12 18.78 -12.44
CA SER A 79 8.27 17.34 -12.20
C SER A 79 9.49 17.04 -11.33
N SER A 80 10.60 17.76 -11.56
CA SER A 80 11.83 17.60 -10.78
C SER A 80 11.68 17.96 -9.30
N PHE A 81 10.62 18.71 -8.93
CA PHE A 81 10.27 19.11 -7.56
C PHE A 81 9.17 18.26 -6.93
N SER A 82 8.59 17.31 -7.66
CA SER A 82 7.55 16.40 -7.15
C SER A 82 7.99 14.94 -7.12
N ARG A 83 9.06 14.61 -7.85
CA ARG A 83 9.49 13.22 -8.05
C ARG A 83 10.03 12.61 -6.75
N HIS A 84 9.41 11.52 -6.32
CA HIS A 84 9.84 10.76 -5.15
C HIS A 84 9.62 9.26 -5.39
N SER A 85 10.17 8.42 -4.51
CA SER A 85 9.98 6.98 -4.61
C SER A 85 9.41 6.37 -3.35
N THR A 86 8.66 5.30 -3.53
CA THR A 86 8.11 4.49 -2.44
C THR A 86 8.44 3.02 -2.64
N ILE A 87 8.76 2.35 -1.55
CA ILE A 87 9.03 0.92 -1.47
C ILE A 87 8.06 0.35 -0.45
N ARG A 88 6.91 -0.12 -0.95
CA ARG A 88 5.85 -0.64 -0.10
C ARG A 88 6.08 -2.13 0.16
N GLY A 89 5.99 -2.55 1.40
CA GLY A 89 6.37 -3.88 1.86
C GLY A 89 7.85 -4.01 2.21
N GLY A 90 8.69 -3.02 1.85
CA GLY A 90 10.15 -3.08 2.03
C GLY A 90 10.83 -4.02 1.03
N PRO A 91 12.15 -4.24 1.15
CA PRO A 91 12.84 -5.33 0.48
C PRO A 91 12.40 -6.66 1.10
N ILE A 92 12.28 -7.70 0.27
CA ILE A 92 12.19 -9.10 0.72
C ILE A 92 13.55 -9.76 0.59
N PHE A 93 13.83 -10.72 1.45
CA PHE A 93 15.17 -11.31 1.56
C PHE A 93 15.11 -12.75 2.07
N ALA A 94 16.11 -13.55 1.70
CA ALA A 94 16.31 -14.87 2.27
C ALA A 94 16.49 -14.76 3.79
N ASN A 95 15.88 -15.67 4.55
CA ASN A 95 15.83 -15.57 6.02
C ASN A 95 17.14 -16.07 6.67
N ASP A 96 18.27 -15.56 6.17
CA ASP A 96 19.60 -15.86 6.64
C ASP A 96 20.50 -14.60 6.60
N ILE A 97 21.75 -14.74 7.00
CA ILE A 97 22.73 -13.66 7.02
C ILE A 97 23.03 -13.14 5.60
N ASN A 98 22.98 -13.99 4.58
CA ASN A 98 23.27 -13.61 3.20
C ASN A 98 22.17 -12.73 2.63
N GLY A 99 20.91 -13.04 2.95
CA GLY A 99 19.76 -12.21 2.62
C GLY A 99 19.87 -10.81 3.26
N ILE A 100 20.30 -10.71 4.52
CA ILE A 100 20.50 -9.42 5.21
C ILE A 100 21.62 -8.61 4.54
N ILE A 101 22.76 -9.24 4.23
CA ILE A 101 23.87 -8.60 3.52
C ILE A 101 23.41 -8.14 2.13
N ALA A 102 22.62 -8.97 1.43
CA ALA A 102 22.07 -8.65 0.13
C ALA A 102 21.16 -7.41 0.18
N VAL A 103 20.34 -7.24 1.23
CA VAL A 103 19.51 -6.04 1.44
C VAL A 103 20.40 -4.78 1.56
N SER A 104 21.47 -4.82 2.35
CA SER A 104 22.36 -3.67 2.51
C SER A 104 23.02 -3.28 1.18
N LYS A 105 23.56 -4.28 0.43
CA LYS A 105 24.14 -4.06 -0.90
C LYS A 105 23.12 -3.49 -1.89
N LEU A 106 21.89 -4.05 -1.89
CA LEU A 106 20.79 -3.63 -2.77
C LEU A 106 20.39 -2.18 -2.50
N LEU A 107 20.25 -1.79 -1.23
CA LEU A 107 19.93 -0.42 -0.85
C LEU A 107 21.04 0.58 -1.24
N ARG A 108 22.30 0.19 -1.08
CA ARG A 108 23.44 1.01 -1.50
C ARG A 108 23.42 1.24 -3.01
N TYR A 109 23.27 0.19 -3.79
CA TYR A 109 23.20 0.25 -5.25
C TYR A 109 22.01 1.12 -5.70
N TYR A 110 20.83 0.89 -5.14
CA TYR A 110 19.64 1.67 -5.42
C TYR A 110 19.84 3.16 -5.13
N ASN A 111 20.40 3.50 -3.98
CA ASN A 111 20.64 4.88 -3.58
C ASN A 111 21.54 5.61 -4.58
N GLU A 112 22.59 4.95 -5.10
CA GLU A 112 23.50 5.53 -6.10
C GLU A 112 22.76 5.83 -7.42
N ILE A 113 21.92 4.94 -7.88
CA ILE A 113 21.17 5.13 -9.13
C ILE A 113 20.13 6.23 -9.01
N ILE A 114 19.43 6.30 -7.85
CA ILE A 114 18.22 7.13 -7.73
C ILE A 114 18.52 8.56 -7.28
N LYS A 115 19.65 8.83 -6.62
CA LYS A 115 19.94 10.09 -5.92
C LYS A 115 19.81 11.36 -6.76
N LYS A 116 20.00 11.27 -8.10
CA LYS A 116 19.81 12.40 -9.02
C LYS A 116 18.38 12.50 -9.56
N ASN A 117 17.58 11.45 -9.40
CA ASN A 117 16.29 11.30 -10.06
C ASN A 117 15.10 11.61 -9.14
N VAL A 118 15.24 11.43 -7.83
CA VAL A 118 14.18 11.68 -6.84
C VAL A 118 14.67 12.56 -5.72
N ILE A 119 13.75 13.29 -5.09
CA ILE A 119 14.05 14.16 -3.94
C ILE A 119 14.27 13.31 -2.70
N TYR A 120 13.40 12.32 -2.48
CA TYR A 120 13.46 11.40 -1.34
C TYR A 120 12.91 10.02 -1.71
N SER A 121 13.31 9.03 -0.92
CA SER A 121 12.76 7.67 -0.95
C SER A 121 12.12 7.33 0.39
N ARG A 122 11.01 6.57 0.36
CA ARG A 122 10.34 6.07 1.56
C ARG A 122 10.13 4.57 1.48
N ILE A 123 10.56 3.87 2.52
CA ILE A 123 10.28 2.46 2.73
C ILE A 123 9.12 2.37 3.74
N TYR A 124 8.09 1.59 3.40
CA TYR A 124 6.94 1.30 4.26
C TYR A 124 6.89 -0.21 4.50
N PRO A 125 7.54 -0.74 5.54
CA PRO A 125 7.41 -2.15 5.89
C PRO A 125 5.95 -2.49 6.19
N LEU A 126 5.52 -3.69 5.80
CA LEU A 126 4.20 -4.24 6.11
C LEU A 126 4.28 -5.42 7.08
N ASN A 127 5.50 -5.85 7.38
CA ASN A 127 5.81 -6.92 8.33
C ASN A 127 6.86 -6.44 9.33
N ASP A 128 6.94 -7.13 10.47
CA ASP A 128 8.00 -6.91 11.44
C ASP A 128 9.28 -7.61 10.96
N THR A 129 10.26 -6.82 10.54
CA THR A 129 11.54 -7.30 10.01
C THR A 129 12.72 -6.58 10.67
N PRO A 130 12.91 -6.78 12.00
CA PRO A 130 13.94 -6.06 12.76
C PRO A 130 15.36 -6.32 12.25
N GLN A 131 15.59 -7.47 11.60
CA GLN A 131 16.90 -7.90 11.09
C GLN A 131 17.47 -6.93 10.06
N VAL A 132 16.63 -6.26 9.26
CA VAL A 132 17.05 -5.33 8.20
C VAL A 132 16.99 -3.85 8.60
N ILE A 133 16.53 -3.54 9.81
CA ILE A 133 16.54 -2.16 10.33
C ILE A 133 17.95 -1.56 10.35
N PRO A 134 19.02 -2.29 10.79
CA PRO A 134 20.39 -1.79 10.68
C PRO A 134 20.76 -1.41 9.24
N CYS A 135 20.39 -2.23 8.25
CA CYS A 135 20.65 -1.95 6.84
C CYS A 135 20.02 -0.62 6.38
N PHE A 136 18.81 -0.30 6.86
CA PHE A 136 18.17 0.99 6.56
C PHE A 136 18.96 2.15 7.13
N LYS A 137 19.35 2.07 8.41
CA LYS A 137 20.13 3.12 9.10
C LYS A 137 21.49 3.36 8.45
N GLU A 138 22.25 2.30 8.19
CA GLU A 138 23.55 2.34 7.53
C GLU A 138 23.49 2.96 6.13
N ASN A 139 22.37 2.77 5.45
CA ASN A 139 22.11 3.36 4.14
C ASN A 139 21.49 4.76 4.20
N GLY A 140 21.41 5.38 5.38
CA GLY A 140 20.99 6.77 5.59
C GLY A 140 19.49 6.98 5.57
N TYR A 141 18.70 5.96 5.91
CA TYR A 141 17.26 6.08 6.11
C TYR A 141 16.95 6.40 7.57
N GLU A 142 16.15 7.43 7.77
CA GLU A 142 15.67 7.86 9.08
C GLU A 142 14.31 7.26 9.39
N TYR A 143 14.15 6.74 10.59
CA TYR A 143 12.89 6.18 11.08
C TYR A 143 11.91 7.26 11.47
N SER A 144 10.64 7.05 11.15
CA SER A 144 9.50 7.75 11.76
C SER A 144 8.36 6.74 11.99
N GLY A 145 7.60 6.91 13.06
CA GLY A 145 6.44 6.05 13.33
C GLY A 145 5.43 6.11 12.19
N TRP A 146 4.83 4.95 11.89
CA TRP A 146 3.74 4.85 10.91
C TRP A 146 2.79 3.75 11.33
N LYS A 147 1.63 4.16 11.86
CA LYS A 147 0.61 3.23 12.38
C LYS A 147 -0.05 2.43 11.26
N ASN A 148 -0.46 1.21 11.60
CA ASN A 148 -1.37 0.40 10.82
C ASN A 148 -2.29 -0.39 11.75
N PHE A 149 -3.40 -0.91 11.25
CA PHE A 149 -4.34 -1.74 11.99
C PHE A 149 -4.49 -3.06 11.25
N LEU A 150 -4.24 -4.16 11.96
CA LEU A 150 -4.36 -5.52 11.44
C LEU A 150 -5.47 -6.24 12.21
N LEU A 151 -6.48 -6.74 11.51
CA LEU A 151 -7.54 -7.55 12.09
C LEU A 151 -7.26 -9.02 11.79
N ASP A 152 -7.17 -9.81 12.85
CA ASP A 152 -7.07 -11.26 12.77
C ASP A 152 -8.45 -11.83 12.35
N LEU A 153 -8.49 -12.47 11.18
CA LEU A 153 -9.67 -13.12 10.63
C LEU A 153 -9.77 -14.61 10.99
N ASN A 154 -8.71 -15.19 11.58
CA ASN A 154 -8.70 -16.61 11.99
C ASN A 154 -9.47 -16.80 13.30
N ARG A 155 -10.69 -16.28 13.35
CA ARG A 155 -11.61 -16.32 14.49
C ARG A 155 -13.04 -16.45 14.00
N PRO A 156 -13.97 -16.97 14.83
CA PRO A 156 -15.39 -16.98 14.48
C PRO A 156 -15.92 -15.57 14.13
N LEU A 157 -16.79 -15.49 13.13
CA LEU A 157 -17.39 -14.23 12.68
C LEU A 157 -18.03 -13.44 13.83
N ASP A 158 -18.73 -14.15 14.74
CA ASP A 158 -19.37 -13.53 15.90
C ASP A 158 -18.38 -12.87 16.86
N ASP A 159 -17.17 -13.43 17.00
CA ASP A 159 -16.11 -12.85 17.84
C ASP A 159 -15.57 -11.57 17.21
N ILE A 160 -15.38 -11.59 15.90
CA ILE A 160 -14.97 -10.40 15.14
C ILE A 160 -16.04 -9.33 15.24
N TRP A 161 -17.32 -9.70 15.06
CA TRP A 161 -18.45 -8.79 15.21
C TRP A 161 -18.52 -8.17 16.61
N ARG A 162 -18.36 -8.97 17.67
CA ARG A 162 -18.31 -8.47 19.05
C ARG A 162 -17.13 -7.54 19.31
N GLY A 163 -15.99 -7.76 18.64
CA GLY A 163 -14.79 -6.91 18.69
C GLY A 163 -14.96 -5.52 18.07
N LEU A 164 -15.94 -5.32 17.19
CA LEU A 164 -16.26 -4.02 16.62
C LEU A 164 -16.75 -3.04 17.69
N LYS A 165 -16.36 -1.77 17.61
CA LYS A 165 -16.98 -0.72 18.44
C LYS A 165 -18.49 -0.62 18.19
N LYS A 166 -19.26 -0.28 19.22
CA LYS A 166 -20.73 -0.14 19.14
C LYS A 166 -21.17 0.76 17.99
N SER A 167 -20.43 1.84 17.73
CA SER A 167 -20.70 2.75 16.62
C SER A 167 -20.61 2.07 15.24
N ARG A 168 -19.64 1.14 15.04
CA ARG A 168 -19.50 0.41 13.77
C ARG A 168 -20.63 -0.59 13.58
N ARG A 169 -20.93 -1.39 14.62
CA ARG A 169 -22.10 -2.30 14.58
C ARG A 169 -23.41 -1.55 14.29
N TYR A 170 -23.59 -0.39 14.94
CA TYR A 170 -24.74 0.47 14.67
C TYR A 170 -24.77 0.94 13.21
N GLY A 171 -23.64 1.44 12.67
CA GLY A 171 -23.54 1.91 11.29
C GLY A 171 -23.85 0.81 10.27
N ILE A 172 -23.27 -0.39 10.44
CA ILE A 172 -23.50 -1.55 9.59
C ILE A 172 -25.00 -1.93 9.60
N ASN A 173 -25.61 -2.08 10.78
CA ASN A 173 -27.02 -2.41 10.90
C ASN A 173 -27.92 -1.31 10.34
N LYS A 174 -27.54 -0.03 10.49
CA LYS A 174 -28.24 1.09 9.90
C LYS A 174 -28.20 1.04 8.38
N ALA A 175 -27.04 0.75 7.79
CA ALA A 175 -26.88 0.64 6.35
C ALA A 175 -27.76 -0.50 5.79
N LYS A 176 -27.74 -1.68 6.43
CA LYS A 176 -28.63 -2.80 6.07
C LYS A 176 -30.12 -2.41 6.12
N ARG A 177 -30.58 -1.78 7.21
CA ARG A 177 -31.98 -1.33 7.36
C ARG A 177 -32.38 -0.24 6.35
N LYS A 178 -31.41 0.59 5.92
CA LYS A 178 -31.64 1.63 4.91
C LYS A 178 -31.62 1.09 3.48
N GLY A 179 -31.41 -0.21 3.27
CA GLY A 179 -31.37 -0.83 1.95
C GLY A 179 -30.08 -0.54 1.17
N VAL A 180 -28.96 -0.29 1.86
CA VAL A 180 -27.65 -0.23 1.19
C VAL A 180 -27.28 -1.63 0.72
N ILE A 181 -26.95 -1.77 -0.56
CA ILE A 181 -26.54 -3.00 -1.22
C ILE A 181 -25.08 -2.89 -1.59
N ILE A 182 -24.30 -3.97 -1.40
CA ILE A 182 -22.91 -4.04 -1.86
C ILE A 182 -22.85 -4.89 -3.13
N GLU A 183 -22.23 -4.34 -4.15
CA GLU A 183 -22.01 -4.99 -5.45
C GLU A 183 -20.51 -5.09 -5.73
N GLU A 184 -20.07 -6.24 -6.26
CA GLU A 184 -18.73 -6.39 -6.84
C GLU A 184 -18.73 -5.79 -8.25
N VAL A 185 -17.66 -5.06 -8.59
CA VAL A 185 -17.49 -4.48 -9.93
C VAL A 185 -16.87 -5.56 -10.83
N GLU A 186 -17.68 -6.12 -11.69
CA GLU A 186 -17.29 -7.17 -12.63
C GLU A 186 -16.99 -6.61 -14.03
N ASP A 187 -17.44 -5.37 -14.32
CA ASP A 187 -17.22 -4.72 -15.60
C ASP A 187 -16.40 -3.44 -15.43
N LYS A 188 -15.41 -3.28 -16.30
CA LYS A 188 -14.51 -2.13 -16.34
C LYS A 188 -15.24 -0.81 -16.62
N GLU A 189 -16.40 -0.84 -17.25
CA GLU A 189 -17.21 0.36 -17.52
C GLU A 189 -17.65 1.09 -16.25
N TYR A 190 -17.71 0.42 -15.09
CA TYR A 190 -18.01 1.02 -13.80
C TYR A 190 -16.80 1.73 -13.15
N LEU A 191 -15.58 1.56 -13.65
CA LEU A 191 -14.38 2.18 -13.06
C LEU A 191 -14.43 3.72 -13.03
N PRO A 192 -15.00 4.44 -14.00
CA PRO A 192 -15.17 5.89 -13.89
C PRO A 192 -16.02 6.31 -12.70
N ILE A 193 -17.10 5.58 -12.40
CA ILE A 193 -17.98 5.84 -11.24
C ILE A 193 -17.18 5.55 -9.94
N PHE A 194 -16.54 4.39 -9.88
CA PHE A 194 -15.68 3.99 -8.79
C PHE A 194 -14.61 5.06 -8.49
N TYR A 195 -13.90 5.50 -9.51
CA TYR A 195 -12.84 6.50 -9.42
C TYR A 195 -13.35 7.86 -8.95
N ASN A 196 -14.53 8.31 -9.40
CA ASN A 196 -15.13 9.57 -8.97
C ASN A 196 -15.42 9.58 -7.46
N LEU A 197 -15.92 8.48 -6.89
CA LEU A 197 -16.14 8.35 -5.44
C LEU A 197 -14.83 8.47 -4.64
N LEU A 198 -13.74 7.88 -5.16
CA LEU A 198 -12.41 8.07 -4.58
C LEU A 198 -11.97 9.53 -4.68
N LYS A 199 -12.11 10.14 -5.87
CA LYS A 199 -11.70 11.51 -6.15
C LYS A 199 -12.36 12.53 -5.21
N GLU A 200 -13.66 12.39 -4.92
CA GLU A 200 -14.37 13.23 -3.94
C GLU A 200 -13.73 13.14 -2.55
N THR A 201 -13.46 11.92 -2.07
CA THR A 201 -12.86 11.68 -0.76
C THR A 201 -11.43 12.22 -0.68
N TYR A 202 -10.60 11.95 -1.67
CA TYR A 202 -9.19 12.34 -1.68
C TYR A 202 -9.03 13.85 -1.84
N LYS A 203 -9.88 14.50 -2.65
CA LYS A 203 -9.95 15.96 -2.77
C LYS A 203 -10.27 16.62 -1.42
N LYS A 204 -11.29 16.12 -0.72
CA LYS A 204 -11.68 16.64 0.62
C LYS A 204 -10.55 16.52 1.65
N ARG A 205 -9.71 15.48 1.53
CA ARG A 205 -8.59 15.24 2.45
C ARG A 205 -7.29 15.91 2.02
N ASN A 206 -7.30 16.62 0.90
CA ASN A 206 -6.09 17.17 0.26
C ASN A 206 -4.98 16.11 0.10
N ASN A 207 -5.37 14.87 -0.17
CA ASN A 207 -4.46 13.78 -0.46
C ASN A 207 -4.38 13.54 -1.97
N PRO A 208 -3.18 13.29 -2.52
CA PRO A 208 -3.06 12.89 -3.92
C PRO A 208 -3.77 11.55 -4.14
N LEU A 209 -4.51 11.46 -5.24
CA LEU A 209 -5.05 10.22 -5.77
C LEU A 209 -4.28 9.87 -7.04
N GLU A 210 -3.94 8.61 -7.20
CA GLU A 210 -3.31 8.14 -8.44
C GLU A 210 -4.27 8.26 -9.63
N ASP A 211 -3.71 8.35 -10.83
CA ASP A 211 -4.49 8.44 -12.07
C ASP A 211 -5.41 7.22 -12.23
N ILE A 212 -6.52 7.39 -12.94
CA ILE A 212 -7.48 6.31 -13.20
C ILE A 212 -6.81 5.08 -13.83
N SER A 213 -5.75 5.28 -14.60
CA SER A 213 -4.98 4.19 -15.21
C SER A 213 -4.39 3.20 -14.20
N ASN A 214 -4.15 3.62 -12.94
CA ASN A 214 -3.77 2.70 -11.87
C ASN A 214 -4.89 1.69 -11.56
N PHE A 215 -6.12 2.14 -11.55
CA PHE A 215 -7.30 1.31 -11.25
C PHE A 215 -7.65 0.43 -12.45
N GLU A 216 -7.54 0.95 -13.66
CA GLU A 216 -7.71 0.18 -14.91
C GLU A 216 -6.68 -0.94 -15.01
N ALA A 217 -5.39 -0.63 -14.77
CA ALA A 217 -4.33 -1.64 -14.77
C ALA A 217 -4.53 -2.68 -13.66
N THR A 218 -4.97 -2.25 -12.47
CA THR A 218 -5.28 -3.17 -11.36
C THR A 218 -6.41 -4.11 -11.75
N PHE A 219 -7.46 -3.58 -12.38
CA PHE A 219 -8.60 -4.36 -12.84
C PHE A 219 -8.14 -5.40 -13.89
N ASP A 220 -7.45 -4.97 -14.93
CA ASP A 220 -7.03 -5.83 -16.03
C ASP A 220 -6.05 -6.93 -15.61
N ILE A 221 -5.18 -6.66 -14.62
CA ILE A 221 -4.07 -7.56 -14.26
C ILE A 221 -4.39 -8.42 -13.04
N LEU A 222 -5.00 -7.82 -12.00
CA LEU A 222 -5.14 -8.48 -10.71
C LEU A 222 -6.51 -9.15 -10.52
N VAL A 223 -7.60 -8.61 -11.09
CA VAL A 223 -8.95 -9.20 -10.96
C VAL A 223 -9.01 -10.60 -11.60
N PRO A 224 -8.52 -10.83 -12.85
CA PRO A 224 -8.53 -12.16 -13.45
C PRO A 224 -7.72 -13.22 -12.68
N LYS A 225 -6.79 -12.77 -11.83
CA LYS A 225 -5.95 -13.64 -10.98
C LYS A 225 -6.50 -13.78 -9.56
N ASN A 226 -7.70 -13.28 -9.30
CA ASN A 226 -8.29 -13.19 -7.96
C ASN A 226 -7.36 -12.53 -6.93
N ARG A 227 -6.61 -11.48 -7.36
CA ARG A 227 -5.68 -10.71 -6.52
C ARG A 227 -6.17 -9.29 -6.21
N ALA A 228 -7.30 -8.89 -6.76
CA ALA A 228 -8.00 -7.64 -6.44
C ALA A 228 -9.51 -7.82 -6.53
N LYS A 229 -10.23 -7.09 -5.68
CA LYS A 229 -11.69 -6.95 -5.79
C LYS A 229 -12.07 -5.49 -5.61
N PHE A 230 -12.99 -5.06 -6.46
CA PHE A 230 -13.59 -3.75 -6.44
C PHE A 230 -15.04 -3.89 -5.96
N PHE A 231 -15.38 -3.25 -4.86
CA PHE A 231 -16.73 -3.25 -4.30
C PHE A 231 -17.31 -1.84 -4.33
N MET A 232 -18.59 -1.72 -4.62
CA MET A 232 -19.32 -0.47 -4.49
C MET A 232 -20.56 -0.67 -3.63
N ALA A 233 -20.90 0.35 -2.84
CA ALA A 233 -22.16 0.42 -2.10
C ALA A 233 -23.16 1.26 -2.88
N LYS A 234 -24.35 0.68 -3.15
CA LYS A 234 -25.48 1.31 -3.83
C LYS A 234 -26.54 1.71 -2.80
N TYR A 235 -27.03 2.93 -2.89
CA TYR A 235 -28.11 3.45 -2.05
C TYR A 235 -28.99 4.39 -2.84
N ASN A 236 -30.32 4.19 -2.82
CA ASN A 236 -31.30 4.92 -3.63
C ASN A 236 -30.89 4.95 -5.12
N GLU A 237 -30.62 3.80 -5.69
CA GLU A 237 -30.23 3.57 -7.08
C GLU A 237 -28.93 4.29 -7.51
N LYS A 238 -28.11 4.74 -6.55
CA LYS A 238 -26.83 5.42 -6.82
C LYS A 238 -25.68 4.73 -6.11
N TYR A 239 -24.52 4.66 -6.74
CA TYR A 239 -23.30 4.27 -6.07
C TYR A 239 -22.79 5.42 -5.19
N VAL A 240 -22.62 5.14 -3.91
CA VAL A 240 -22.30 6.16 -2.89
C VAL A 240 -20.99 5.89 -2.15
N SER A 241 -20.43 4.70 -2.30
CA SER A 241 -19.12 4.35 -1.71
C SER A 241 -18.41 3.31 -2.58
N ALA A 242 -17.08 3.30 -2.54
CA ALA A 242 -16.19 2.46 -3.33
C ALA A 242 -15.02 1.95 -2.48
N LEU A 243 -14.69 0.67 -2.59
CA LEU A 243 -13.61 0.00 -1.87
C LEU A 243 -12.84 -0.90 -2.81
N LEU A 244 -11.51 -0.71 -2.89
CA LEU A 244 -10.58 -1.62 -3.53
C LEU A 244 -9.79 -2.36 -2.46
N ILE A 245 -9.85 -3.68 -2.50
CA ILE A 245 -8.99 -4.56 -1.73
C ILE A 245 -8.03 -5.32 -2.63
N LEU A 246 -6.83 -5.59 -2.12
CA LEU A 246 -5.87 -6.48 -2.75
C LEU A 246 -5.76 -7.76 -1.94
N LEU A 247 -5.56 -8.86 -2.63
CA LEU A 247 -5.57 -10.21 -2.08
C LEU A 247 -4.23 -10.88 -2.38
N PHE A 248 -3.54 -11.36 -1.35
CA PHE A 248 -2.29 -12.08 -1.55
C PHE A 248 -2.00 -13.03 -0.38
N LYS A 249 -1.83 -14.32 -0.69
CA LYS A 249 -1.67 -15.37 0.31
C LYS A 249 -2.80 -15.28 1.36
N ASP A 250 -2.47 -15.18 2.61
CA ASP A 250 -3.42 -15.13 3.72
C ASP A 250 -3.93 -13.70 4.03
N ASN A 251 -3.51 -12.69 3.25
CA ASN A 251 -3.74 -11.30 3.58
C ASN A 251 -4.70 -10.61 2.61
N ILE A 252 -5.59 -9.78 3.19
CA ILE A 252 -6.38 -8.76 2.49
C ILE A 252 -5.79 -7.40 2.84
N TYR A 253 -5.54 -6.59 1.83
CA TYR A 253 -5.08 -5.20 1.99
C TYR A 253 -6.18 -4.24 1.56
N MET A 254 -6.72 -3.45 2.47
CA MET A 254 -7.61 -2.35 2.13
C MET A 254 -6.79 -1.24 1.46
N TRP A 255 -6.88 -1.13 0.14
CA TRP A 255 -6.00 -0.25 -0.61
C TRP A 255 -6.60 1.15 -0.82
N TYR A 256 -7.82 1.23 -1.31
CA TYR A 256 -8.53 2.50 -1.51
C TYR A 256 -9.95 2.41 -0.98
N LEU A 257 -10.37 3.45 -0.26
CA LEU A 257 -11.74 3.64 0.20
C LEU A 257 -12.16 5.08 -0.09
N GLY A 258 -13.27 5.25 -0.78
CA GLY A 258 -13.87 6.55 -1.08
C GLY A 258 -15.38 6.52 -1.01
N SER A 259 -15.97 7.71 -0.93
CA SER A 259 -17.43 7.85 -0.87
C SER A 259 -17.88 9.22 -1.36
N SER A 260 -19.11 9.30 -1.80
CA SER A 260 -19.87 10.55 -1.97
C SER A 260 -19.69 11.47 -0.75
N GLN A 261 -19.58 12.76 -0.97
CA GLN A 261 -19.49 13.75 0.10
C GLN A 261 -20.88 14.34 0.45
N ASN A 262 -21.93 13.83 -0.17
CA ASN A 262 -23.31 14.22 0.17
C ASN A 262 -23.69 13.67 1.56
N LYS A 263 -24.14 14.56 2.46
CA LYS A 263 -24.53 14.20 3.82
C LYS A 263 -25.69 13.19 3.88
N LYS A 264 -26.64 13.25 2.92
CA LYS A 264 -27.76 12.31 2.85
C LYS A 264 -27.26 10.90 2.57
N ASP A 265 -26.36 10.73 1.60
CA ASP A 265 -25.77 9.44 1.25
C ASP A 265 -24.95 8.87 2.42
N LEU A 266 -24.07 9.69 3.00
CA LEU A 266 -23.25 9.30 4.15
C LEU A 266 -24.07 8.97 5.40
N SER A 267 -25.28 9.56 5.53
CA SER A 267 -26.17 9.26 6.66
C SER A 267 -26.66 7.81 6.69
N ALA A 268 -26.60 7.11 5.55
CA ALA A 268 -26.91 5.68 5.45
C ALA A 268 -25.76 4.78 5.90
N CYS A 269 -24.59 5.34 6.27
CA CYS A 269 -23.39 4.61 6.73
C CYS A 269 -22.84 3.58 5.70
N PRO A 270 -22.78 3.89 4.39
CA PRO A 270 -22.37 2.91 3.37
C PRO A 270 -20.95 2.37 3.57
N ASN A 271 -20.02 3.21 4.05
CA ASN A 271 -18.63 2.81 4.30
C ASN A 271 -18.52 1.73 5.38
N ASP A 272 -19.37 1.78 6.40
CA ASP A 272 -19.37 0.78 7.47
C ASP A 272 -19.74 -0.60 6.94
N LEU A 273 -20.80 -0.66 6.13
CA LEU A 273 -21.26 -1.91 5.52
C LEU A 273 -20.26 -2.42 4.48
N LEU A 274 -19.68 -1.52 3.68
CA LEU A 274 -18.73 -1.86 2.62
C LEU A 274 -17.44 -2.49 3.18
N VAL A 275 -16.89 -1.91 4.25
CA VAL A 275 -15.71 -2.48 4.92
C VAL A 275 -16.07 -3.78 5.63
N TRP A 276 -17.24 -3.87 6.25
CA TRP A 276 -17.71 -5.10 6.87
C TRP A 276 -17.89 -6.23 5.85
N HIS A 277 -18.45 -5.93 4.68
CA HIS A 277 -18.57 -6.88 3.58
C HIS A 277 -17.21 -7.45 3.14
N ALA A 278 -16.20 -6.59 3.04
CA ALA A 278 -14.84 -7.05 2.70
C ALA A 278 -14.22 -7.93 3.81
N ILE A 279 -14.55 -7.69 5.09
CA ILE A 279 -14.14 -8.55 6.21
C ILE A 279 -14.87 -9.90 6.13
N GLU A 280 -16.19 -9.91 5.92
CA GLU A 280 -17.00 -11.14 5.72
C GLU A 280 -16.45 -11.95 4.53
N HIS A 281 -16.17 -11.29 3.40
CA HIS A 281 -15.54 -11.91 2.25
C HIS A 281 -14.20 -12.58 2.62
N GLY A 282 -13.38 -11.92 3.42
CA GLY A 282 -12.11 -12.48 3.89
C GLY A 282 -12.28 -13.77 4.69
N ILE A 283 -13.20 -13.78 5.64
CA ILE A 283 -13.48 -14.94 6.48
C ILE A 283 -14.02 -16.11 5.65
N GLN A 284 -14.99 -15.83 4.77
CA GLN A 284 -15.62 -16.85 3.90
C GLN A 284 -14.63 -17.50 2.91
N ASN A 285 -13.57 -16.77 2.51
CA ASN A 285 -12.56 -17.25 1.57
C ASN A 285 -11.25 -17.69 2.25
N GLY A 286 -11.24 -17.84 3.60
CA GLY A 286 -10.11 -18.41 4.32
C GLY A 286 -8.90 -17.50 4.50
N TYR A 287 -9.04 -16.17 4.28
CA TYR A 287 -7.99 -15.22 4.60
C TYR A 287 -7.82 -15.08 6.10
N ARG A 288 -6.58 -14.82 6.55
CA ARG A 288 -6.24 -14.78 7.97
C ARG A 288 -6.06 -13.37 8.53
N VAL A 289 -5.69 -12.41 7.68
CA VAL A 289 -5.40 -11.04 8.11
C VAL A 289 -6.10 -10.04 7.20
N PHE A 290 -6.79 -9.06 7.81
CA PHE A 290 -7.28 -7.87 7.12
C PHE A 290 -6.42 -6.67 7.53
N ASP A 291 -5.62 -6.18 6.60
CA ASP A 291 -4.78 -5.00 6.75
C ASP A 291 -5.56 -3.76 6.31
N PHE A 292 -5.89 -2.87 7.24
CA PHE A 292 -6.62 -1.63 6.94
C PHE A 292 -5.80 -0.59 6.17
N GLY A 293 -4.53 -0.88 5.88
CA GLY A 293 -3.61 0.07 5.27
C GLY A 293 -3.22 1.21 6.22
N GLY A 294 -2.19 1.96 5.89
CA GLY A 294 -1.56 2.93 6.79
C GLY A 294 -2.51 3.78 7.63
N GLY A 295 -2.17 3.94 8.90
CA GLY A 295 -2.87 4.70 9.94
C GLY A 295 -2.23 6.05 10.25
N GLY A 296 -1.33 6.56 9.37
CA GLY A 296 -0.66 7.85 9.59
C GLY A 296 0.45 7.80 10.66
N VAL A 297 0.97 8.97 10.98
CA VAL A 297 1.94 9.13 12.07
C VAL A 297 1.31 8.82 13.43
N PRO A 298 2.10 8.50 14.47
CA PRO A 298 1.56 8.13 15.79
C PRO A 298 0.60 9.17 16.40
N GLU A 299 0.83 10.44 16.13
CA GLU A 299 0.05 11.58 16.63
C GLU A 299 -1.23 11.83 15.82
N ASP A 300 -1.39 11.17 14.67
CA ASP A 300 -2.58 11.33 13.83
C ASP A 300 -3.82 10.74 14.51
N THR A 301 -4.79 11.61 14.82
CA THR A 301 -6.09 11.30 15.41
C THR A 301 -7.24 11.61 14.45
N SER A 302 -6.94 11.77 13.17
CA SER A 302 -7.95 12.08 12.16
C SER A 302 -9.09 11.06 12.12
N GLY A 303 -10.26 11.48 11.67
CA GLY A 303 -11.46 10.64 11.64
C GLY A 303 -11.31 9.34 10.85
N TRP A 304 -10.40 9.31 9.85
CA TRP A 304 -10.15 8.09 9.08
C TRP A 304 -9.28 7.07 9.84
N VAL A 305 -8.36 7.54 10.71
CA VAL A 305 -7.58 6.67 11.61
C VAL A 305 -8.51 6.06 12.65
N GLU A 306 -9.35 6.90 13.26
CA GLU A 306 -10.34 6.46 14.25
C GLU A 306 -11.35 5.49 13.62
N PHE A 307 -11.79 5.75 12.37
CA PHE A 307 -12.67 4.84 11.64
C PHE A 307 -12.07 3.43 11.55
N LYS A 308 -10.81 3.28 11.14
CA LYS A 308 -10.12 1.98 11.03
C LYS A 308 -9.97 1.29 12.39
N LYS A 309 -9.53 2.03 13.40
CA LYS A 309 -9.36 1.53 14.77
C LYS A 309 -10.66 0.93 15.34
N GLN A 310 -11.81 1.47 14.97
CA GLN A 310 -13.10 1.03 15.48
C GLN A 310 -13.58 -0.32 14.92
N PHE A 311 -12.90 -0.87 13.91
CA PHE A 311 -13.14 -2.23 13.43
C PHE A 311 -12.42 -3.31 14.25
N GLY A 312 -11.73 -2.94 15.34
CA GLY A 312 -11.17 -3.91 16.30
C GLY A 312 -9.81 -4.49 15.92
N GLY A 313 -9.14 -3.96 14.91
CA GLY A 313 -7.80 -4.39 14.54
C GLY A 313 -6.74 -4.03 15.61
N LYS A 314 -5.71 -4.87 15.70
CA LYS A 314 -4.52 -4.62 16.53
C LYS A 314 -3.70 -3.49 15.90
N LEU A 315 -3.36 -2.49 16.71
CA LEU A 315 -2.43 -1.43 16.29
C LEU A 315 -1.02 -2.01 16.17
N VAL A 316 -0.39 -1.81 15.02
CA VAL A 316 1.02 -2.10 14.75
C VAL A 316 1.74 -0.85 14.27
N ASN A 317 3.06 -0.80 14.47
CA ASN A 317 3.89 0.32 14.05
C ASN A 317 5.23 -0.21 13.51
N TYR A 318 5.24 -0.65 12.27
CA TYR A 318 6.46 -1.08 11.58
C TYR A 318 7.33 0.09 11.12
N GLY A 319 6.80 1.31 11.28
CA GLY A 319 7.47 2.54 10.92
C GLY A 319 7.45 2.86 9.44
N ARG A 320 8.12 3.95 9.15
CA ARG A 320 8.43 4.44 7.82
C ARG A 320 9.86 4.94 7.83
N TYR A 321 10.65 4.53 6.86
CA TYR A 321 12.05 4.91 6.74
C TYR A 321 12.21 5.84 5.56
N THR A 322 12.77 7.04 5.79
CA THR A 322 12.88 8.08 4.76
C THR A 322 14.35 8.45 4.55
N LYS A 323 14.78 8.44 3.29
CA LYS A 323 16.09 9.00 2.88
C LYS A 323 15.87 10.19 1.96
N ILE A 324 16.48 11.32 2.30
CA ILE A 324 16.47 12.53 1.48
C ILE A 324 17.72 12.48 0.58
N HIS A 325 17.50 12.42 -0.74
CA HIS A 325 18.58 12.37 -1.72
C HIS A 325 19.03 13.77 -2.19
N GLN A 326 18.09 14.73 -2.23
CA GLN A 326 18.33 16.09 -2.70
C GLN A 326 17.89 17.12 -1.63
N PRO A 327 18.73 17.39 -0.60
CA PRO A 327 18.36 18.22 0.56
C PRO A 327 17.91 19.63 0.19
N LYS A 328 18.58 20.28 -0.80
CA LYS A 328 18.22 21.64 -1.25
C LYS A 328 16.80 21.67 -1.86
N LYS A 329 16.48 20.72 -2.76
CA LYS A 329 15.13 20.63 -3.34
C LYS A 329 14.09 20.26 -2.29
N TRP A 330 14.43 19.34 -1.39
CA TRP A 330 13.54 18.97 -0.27
C TRP A 330 13.18 20.18 0.59
N TRP A 331 14.16 21.03 0.94
CA TRP A 331 13.92 22.24 1.71
C TRP A 331 12.96 23.20 0.98
N ILE A 332 13.16 23.43 -0.33
CA ILE A 332 12.28 24.26 -1.16
C ILE A 332 10.85 23.70 -1.14
N VAL A 333 10.67 22.42 -1.44
CA VAL A 333 9.34 21.77 -1.51
C VAL A 333 8.63 21.83 -0.15
N LYS A 334 9.35 21.52 0.93
CA LYS A 334 8.80 21.54 2.30
C LYS A 334 8.32 22.94 2.69
N ASN A 335 9.07 23.97 2.35
CA ASN A 335 8.70 25.36 2.69
C ASN A 335 7.59 25.89 1.77
N ALA A 336 7.64 25.61 0.47
CA ALA A 336 6.57 25.95 -0.45
C ALA A 336 5.23 25.31 -0.01
N PHE A 337 5.24 24.05 0.42
CA PHE A 337 4.05 23.37 0.94
C PHE A 337 3.52 23.99 2.25
N LYS A 338 4.43 24.44 3.16
CA LYS A 338 4.02 25.15 4.37
C LYS A 338 3.36 26.49 4.04
N ILE A 339 3.89 27.25 3.08
CA ILE A 339 3.33 28.52 2.64
C ILE A 339 1.95 28.30 1.98
N TYR A 340 1.88 27.33 1.08
CA TYR A 340 0.62 26.95 0.42
C TYR A 340 -0.49 26.62 1.45
N ARG A 341 -0.16 25.80 2.47
CA ARG A 341 -1.12 25.48 3.55
C ARG A 341 -1.55 26.68 4.38
N LYS A 342 -0.69 27.67 4.58
CA LYS A 342 -1.07 28.91 5.33
C LYS A 342 -1.99 29.83 4.54
N ILE A 343 -1.90 29.80 3.20
CA ILE A 343 -2.66 30.73 2.34
C ILE A 343 -3.98 30.11 1.87
N PHE A 344 -4.03 28.80 1.65
CA PHE A 344 -5.15 28.14 0.98
C PHE A 344 -5.87 27.06 1.82
N LEU A 345 -5.43 26.79 3.03
CA LEU A 345 -6.02 25.85 3.98
C LEU A 345 -6.14 26.43 5.38
#